data_c4d623e56f916369d7c7e338189f05ce
#
_entry.id   c4d623e56f916369d7c7e338189f05ce
#
_cell.length_a   1.000
_cell.length_b   1.000
_cell.length_c   1.000
_cell.angle_alpha   90.00
_cell.angle_beta   90.00
_cell.angle_gamma   90.00
#
_symmetry.space_group_name_H-M   'P 1'
#
loop_
_entity.id
_entity.type
_entity.pdbx_description
1 polymer ?
#
loop_
_entity_poly.entity_id
_entity_poly.type
_entity_poly.pdbx_seq_one_letter_code
_entity_poly.pdbx_strand_id
1 'polypeptide(L)'
;MTQPRHSDIFRKLARHLDRLPGGFPATNSGVELRILKRLFTQEEAGLALKLNLIAEEPRVIALRAKINEDEAARRLEEMALKGLIYRTVRRKSTPRYMALQFVIGIWEFHVNSLDPGLIKDFNEYMPDLFDLKSWKKSPQLRTVPVGRSIDVELKALPYEDVRKLVDSQSKFLEAPCICRRERRIMGEGCDKPEGNCLVFGRGVDYYMRNGMGREISKQEALELIKKADKEGLVLQPSFSKKIANICCCCGCCCQVLKTIKRHPRPADMVSSPFIAEFKEESCSGCGVCVERCQMDALILEGDKAVLDATQCIGCGLCVTTCPTDSLYLVRKPEAEQIEIPDNMVKAYIQRALSRGWFKGRFRLLRMVISSKLGRFLVCRKKAH
;
A
#
# COMPACT_ATOMS: atom_id res chain seq x y z
N MET A 1 38.95 13.03 -17.22
CA MET A 1 37.96 14.00 -16.77
C MET A 1 36.97 13.28 -15.82
N THR A 2 37.15 13.45 -14.53
CA THR A 2 36.33 12.84 -13.47
C THR A 2 34.95 13.45 -13.47
N GLN A 3 33.92 12.67 -13.80
CA GLN A 3 32.54 13.09 -13.65
C GLN A 3 32.24 13.43 -12.16
N PRO A 4 31.50 14.51 -11.90
CA PRO A 4 31.39 15.09 -10.58
C PRO A 4 30.62 14.20 -9.61
N ARG A 5 30.93 14.35 -8.31
CA ARG A 5 30.38 13.67 -7.11
C ARG A 5 28.83 13.66 -6.98
N HIS A 6 28.09 14.22 -7.94
CA HIS A 6 26.63 14.39 -7.94
C HIS A 6 25.84 13.09 -8.16
N SER A 7 26.40 12.06 -8.83
CA SER A 7 25.71 10.78 -9.07
C SER A 7 25.65 9.88 -7.82
N ASP A 8 26.43 10.17 -6.78
CA ASP A 8 26.56 9.29 -5.62
C ASP A 8 25.40 9.47 -4.61
N ILE A 9 24.81 10.67 -4.44
CA ILE A 9 23.77 10.92 -3.43
C ILE A 9 22.48 10.16 -3.73
N PHE A 10 22.01 10.15 -4.98
CA PHE A 10 20.81 9.42 -5.38
C PHE A 10 21.02 7.90 -5.35
N ARG A 11 22.22 7.42 -5.67
CA ARG A 11 22.57 6.00 -5.47
C ARG A 11 22.58 5.62 -3.98
N LYS A 12 23.03 6.50 -3.11
CA LYS A 12 22.97 6.31 -1.64
C LYS A 12 21.51 6.28 -1.18
N LEU A 13 20.68 7.20 -1.69
CA LEU A 13 19.25 7.25 -1.37
C LEU A 13 18.53 5.98 -1.86
N ALA A 14 18.76 5.53 -3.09
CA ALA A 14 18.21 4.28 -3.61
C ALA A 14 18.56 3.08 -2.72
N ARG A 15 19.83 2.93 -2.33
CA ARG A 15 20.27 1.89 -1.40
C ARG A 15 19.65 2.05 -0.01
N HIS A 16 19.39 3.27 0.44
CA HIS A 16 18.72 3.53 1.72
C HIS A 16 17.25 3.09 1.66
N LEU A 17 16.53 3.45 0.61
CA LEU A 17 15.14 3.03 0.39
C LEU A 17 15.03 1.51 0.20
N ASP A 18 15.99 0.88 -0.49
CA ASP A 18 16.00 -0.58 -0.64
C ASP A 18 16.22 -1.35 0.68
N ARG A 19 16.82 -0.71 1.67
CA ARG A 19 16.94 -1.28 3.02
C ARG A 19 15.64 -1.22 3.81
N LEU A 20 14.67 -0.40 3.41
CA LEU A 20 13.36 -0.34 4.03
C LEU A 20 12.53 -1.60 3.67
N PRO A 21 11.50 -1.96 4.44
CA PRO A 21 10.72 -3.17 4.21
C PRO A 21 10.11 -3.30 2.82
N GLY A 22 9.70 -2.18 2.21
CA GLY A 22 9.14 -2.16 0.85
C GLY A 22 10.13 -2.48 -0.25
N GLY A 23 11.42 -2.18 -0.01
CA GLY A 23 12.46 -2.32 -1.02
C GLY A 23 12.48 -1.17 -2.04
N PHE A 24 13.59 -1.08 -2.74
CA PHE A 24 13.80 -0.18 -3.87
C PHE A 24 15.00 -0.70 -4.67
N PRO A 25 14.86 -1.83 -5.39
CA PRO A 25 15.97 -2.50 -6.04
C PRO A 25 16.57 -1.64 -7.14
N ALA A 26 17.89 -1.79 -7.35
CA ALA A 26 18.59 -1.19 -8.48
C ALA A 26 18.24 -1.94 -9.77
N THR A 27 18.16 -1.21 -10.87
CA THR A 27 17.86 -1.75 -12.20
C THR A 27 19.03 -1.60 -13.14
N ASN A 28 19.06 -2.36 -14.24
CA ASN A 28 20.08 -2.21 -15.28
C ASN A 28 19.92 -0.89 -16.03
N SER A 29 18.70 -0.38 -16.18
CA SER A 29 18.41 0.87 -16.88
C SER A 29 18.68 2.12 -16.03
N GLY A 30 18.80 1.97 -14.70
CA GLY A 30 18.94 3.08 -13.77
C GLY A 30 17.67 3.92 -13.64
N VAL A 31 16.49 3.37 -13.99
CA VAL A 31 15.21 4.08 -13.91
C VAL A 31 14.87 4.52 -12.49
N GLU A 32 15.24 3.73 -11.51
CA GLU A 32 15.08 4.08 -10.10
C GLU A 32 15.80 5.38 -9.72
N LEU A 33 16.95 5.64 -10.35
CA LEU A 33 17.69 6.89 -10.14
C LEU A 33 17.05 8.07 -10.90
N ARG A 34 16.44 7.83 -12.07
CA ARG A 34 15.68 8.88 -12.78
C ARG A 34 14.48 9.32 -11.96
N ILE A 35 13.74 8.37 -11.40
CA ILE A 35 12.61 8.63 -10.49
C ILE A 35 13.07 9.49 -9.30
N LEU A 36 14.11 9.08 -8.60
CA LEU A 36 14.60 9.84 -7.44
C LEU A 36 15.06 11.25 -7.78
N LYS A 37 15.69 11.47 -8.93
CA LYS A 37 16.10 12.80 -9.39
C LYS A 37 14.93 13.72 -9.76
N ARG A 38 13.77 13.16 -10.14
CA ARG A 38 12.55 13.93 -10.36
C ARG A 38 11.87 14.33 -9.05
N LEU A 39 11.93 13.46 -8.04
CA LEU A 39 11.24 13.63 -6.78
C LEU A 39 12.02 14.46 -5.75
N PHE A 40 13.33 14.30 -5.70
CA PHE A 40 14.21 14.87 -4.66
C PHE A 40 15.24 15.83 -5.24
N THR A 41 15.47 16.93 -4.56
CA THR A 41 16.74 17.68 -4.73
C THR A 41 17.90 16.93 -4.07
N GLN A 42 19.13 17.37 -4.30
CA GLN A 42 20.31 16.76 -3.66
C GLN A 42 20.32 16.93 -2.14
N GLU A 43 19.90 18.09 -1.68
CA GLU A 43 19.79 18.44 -0.24
C GLU A 43 18.71 17.58 0.43
N GLU A 44 17.55 17.43 -0.20
CA GLU A 44 16.46 16.58 0.28
C GLU A 44 16.88 15.11 0.32
N ALA A 45 17.58 14.62 -0.71
CA ALA A 45 18.15 13.28 -0.73
C ALA A 45 19.17 13.09 0.41
N GLY A 46 20.01 14.09 0.68
CA GLY A 46 20.96 14.12 1.80
C GLY A 46 20.28 14.04 3.16
N LEU A 47 19.19 14.78 3.35
CA LEU A 47 18.42 14.78 4.59
C LEU A 47 17.60 13.50 4.76
N ALA A 48 17.01 12.96 3.68
CA ALA A 48 16.28 11.69 3.68
C ALA A 48 17.14 10.51 4.15
N LEU A 49 18.45 10.51 3.83
CA LEU A 49 19.40 9.50 4.33
C LEU A 49 19.57 9.49 5.86
N LYS A 50 19.14 10.56 6.56
CA LYS A 50 19.20 10.67 8.02
C LYS A 50 17.95 10.18 8.73
N LEU A 51 16.90 9.85 7.97
CA LEU A 51 15.64 9.32 8.48
C LEU A 51 15.63 7.79 8.48
N ASN A 52 14.81 7.23 9.36
CA ASN A 52 14.47 5.82 9.39
C ASN A 52 12.94 5.65 9.60
N LEU A 53 12.44 4.43 9.76
CA LEU A 53 11.01 4.16 9.99
C LEU A 53 10.50 4.49 11.41
N ILE A 54 11.35 5.04 12.28
CA ILE A 54 10.95 5.49 13.61
C ILE A 54 10.73 6.99 13.53
N ALA A 55 9.53 7.45 13.85
CA ALA A 55 9.21 8.88 13.85
C ALA A 55 9.96 9.63 14.94
N GLU A 56 10.77 10.62 14.55
CA GLU A 56 11.66 11.39 15.41
C GLU A 56 11.43 12.89 15.27
N GLU A 57 11.72 13.62 16.34
CA GLU A 57 11.63 15.08 16.36
C GLU A 57 12.77 15.72 15.54
N PRO A 58 12.57 16.93 14.98
CA PRO A 58 13.57 17.62 14.17
C PRO A 58 14.96 17.67 14.83
N ARG A 59 15.03 17.93 16.14
CA ARG A 59 16.28 18.00 16.89
C ARG A 59 17.14 16.75 16.83
N VAL A 60 16.51 15.56 16.78
CA VAL A 60 17.22 14.27 16.67
C VAL A 60 17.80 14.10 15.26
N ILE A 61 17.05 14.53 14.24
CA ILE A 61 17.44 14.45 12.83
C ILE A 61 18.53 15.50 12.55
N ALA A 62 18.37 16.72 13.07
CA ALA A 62 19.36 17.81 12.99
C ALA A 62 20.74 17.39 13.50
N LEU A 63 20.78 16.71 14.67
CA LEU A 63 22.03 16.19 15.23
C LEU A 63 22.73 15.21 14.27
N ARG A 64 21.97 14.29 13.63
CA ARG A 64 22.52 13.35 12.65
C ARG A 64 22.91 14.00 11.33
N ALA A 65 22.17 15.03 10.93
CA ALA A 65 22.42 15.79 9.71
C ALA A 65 23.52 16.84 9.88
N LYS A 66 23.89 17.17 11.13
CA LYS A 66 24.85 18.25 11.50
C LYS A 66 24.41 19.62 10.98
N ILE A 67 23.12 19.93 11.13
CA ILE A 67 22.51 21.22 10.80
C ILE A 67 21.77 21.78 12.03
N ASN A 68 21.37 23.04 11.96
CA ASN A 68 20.58 23.70 13.00
C ASN A 68 19.18 23.04 13.13
N GLU A 69 18.59 23.05 14.34
CA GLU A 69 17.27 22.46 14.62
C GLU A 69 16.15 23.14 13.83
N ASP A 70 16.14 24.48 13.75
CA ASP A 70 15.12 25.25 13.04
C ASP A 70 15.21 24.99 11.52
N GLU A 71 16.42 24.93 10.98
CA GLU A 71 16.65 24.56 9.59
C GLU A 71 16.17 23.14 9.30
N ALA A 72 16.46 22.18 10.19
CA ALA A 72 15.97 20.82 10.06
C ALA A 72 14.44 20.77 10.09
N ALA A 73 13.81 21.49 11.03
CA ALA A 73 12.36 21.53 11.17
C ALA A 73 11.70 22.08 9.90
N ARG A 74 12.21 23.19 9.35
CA ARG A 74 11.70 23.80 8.11
C ARG A 74 11.85 22.83 6.92
N ARG A 75 13.05 22.29 6.70
CA ARG A 75 13.31 21.39 5.56
C ARG A 75 12.49 20.09 5.67
N LEU A 76 12.34 19.51 6.84
CA LEU A 76 11.55 18.31 7.07
C LEU A 76 10.06 18.58 6.83
N GLU A 77 9.57 19.76 7.20
CA GLU A 77 8.19 20.16 6.93
C GLU A 77 7.94 20.31 5.42
N GLU A 78 8.85 20.98 4.69
CA GLU A 78 8.79 21.13 3.23
C GLU A 78 8.81 19.76 2.52
N MET A 79 9.71 18.87 2.93
CA MET A 79 9.79 17.50 2.39
C MET A 79 8.51 16.70 2.68
N ALA A 80 7.89 16.88 3.85
CA ALA A 80 6.65 16.21 4.20
C ALA A 80 5.47 16.74 3.37
N LEU A 81 5.42 18.04 3.10
CA LEU A 81 4.42 18.65 2.21
C LEU A 81 4.58 18.21 0.75
N LYS A 82 5.80 17.94 0.31
CA LYS A 82 6.08 17.34 -1.01
C LYS A 82 5.76 15.86 -1.10
N GLY A 83 5.41 15.17 -0.01
CA GLY A 83 5.14 13.74 -0.02
C GLY A 83 6.39 12.83 0.02
N LEU A 84 7.58 13.38 0.29
CA LEU A 84 8.85 12.64 0.30
C LEU A 84 9.11 11.88 1.60
N ILE A 85 8.55 12.33 2.70
CA ILE A 85 8.70 11.77 4.05
C ILE A 85 7.37 11.85 4.80
N TYR A 86 7.20 11.01 5.82
CA TYR A 86 5.99 11.03 6.63
C TYR A 86 6.13 11.93 7.84
N ARG A 87 5.11 12.77 8.07
CA ARG A 87 4.94 13.62 9.25
C ARG A 87 3.83 13.08 10.13
N THR A 88 4.06 13.03 11.42
CA THR A 88 3.03 12.68 12.41
C THR A 88 3.09 13.63 13.59
N VAL A 89 1.93 13.95 14.16
CA VAL A 89 1.80 14.77 15.36
C VAL A 89 0.95 14.02 16.38
N ARG A 90 1.38 13.97 17.62
CA ARG A 90 0.53 13.58 18.75
C ARG A 90 -0.05 14.87 19.36
N ARG A 91 -1.25 14.80 19.96
CA ARG A 91 -1.92 15.96 20.55
C ARG A 91 -0.91 16.91 21.23
N LYS A 92 -0.86 18.18 20.79
CA LYS A 92 -0.02 19.27 21.34
C LYS A 92 1.49 18.97 21.47
N SER A 93 2.03 18.01 20.70
CA SER A 93 3.46 17.68 20.72
C SER A 93 4.18 18.19 19.47
N THR A 94 5.51 18.31 19.57
CA THR A 94 6.39 18.60 18.43
C THR A 94 6.16 17.59 17.30
N PRO A 95 6.05 18.02 16.03
CA PRO A 95 5.98 17.15 14.88
C PRO A 95 7.14 16.15 14.85
N ARG A 96 6.85 14.94 14.39
CA ARG A 96 7.86 13.89 14.19
C ARG A 96 7.85 13.43 12.75
N TYR A 97 9.03 13.15 12.23
CA TYR A 97 9.25 12.78 10.84
C TYR A 97 9.92 11.42 10.76
N MET A 98 9.59 10.67 9.72
CA MET A 98 10.18 9.36 9.45
C MET A 98 10.29 9.13 7.94
N ALA A 99 11.19 8.22 7.55
CA ALA A 99 11.30 7.77 6.18
C ALA A 99 10.00 7.09 5.70
N LEU A 100 9.74 7.20 4.42
CA LEU A 100 8.70 6.45 3.72
C LEU A 100 9.32 5.37 2.86
N GLN A 101 8.63 4.24 2.73
CA GLN A 101 8.88 3.32 1.61
C GLN A 101 8.46 4.00 0.30
N PHE A 102 8.94 3.46 -0.82
CA PHE A 102 8.55 4.02 -2.11
C PHE A 102 7.08 3.70 -2.42
N VAL A 103 6.68 2.44 -2.32
CA VAL A 103 5.30 1.95 -2.48
C VAL A 103 4.93 1.06 -1.27
N ILE A 104 3.87 1.16 -0.63
CA ILE A 104 2.86 2.22 -0.49
C ILE A 104 3.48 3.31 0.38
N GLY A 105 3.56 4.52 -0.14
CA GLY A 105 4.28 5.62 0.52
C GLY A 105 4.58 6.77 -0.43
N ILE A 106 5.85 6.99 -0.82
CA ILE A 106 6.26 8.15 -1.63
C ILE A 106 5.43 8.25 -2.91
N TRP A 107 5.22 7.12 -3.63
CA TRP A 107 4.46 7.11 -4.86
C TRP A 107 3.03 7.62 -4.66
N GLU A 108 2.29 7.06 -3.71
CA GLU A 108 0.90 7.43 -3.43
C GLU A 108 0.75 8.89 -2.99
N PHE A 109 1.77 9.44 -2.33
CA PHE A 109 1.75 10.85 -1.88
C PHE A 109 2.02 11.86 -2.99
N HIS A 110 2.38 11.39 -4.19
CA HIS A 110 2.51 12.23 -5.39
C HIS A 110 1.27 12.21 -6.28
N VAL A 111 0.14 11.70 -5.79
CA VAL A 111 -1.10 11.59 -6.57
C VAL A 111 -1.55 12.89 -7.24
N ASN A 112 -1.26 14.05 -6.67
CA ASN A 112 -1.60 15.36 -7.21
C ASN A 112 -0.48 16.00 -8.06
N SER A 113 0.70 15.37 -8.16
CA SER A 113 1.88 15.91 -8.86
C SER A 113 2.45 14.94 -9.90
N LEU A 114 1.63 13.99 -10.36
CA LEU A 114 2.01 13.08 -11.45
C LEU A 114 2.12 13.83 -12.77
N ASP A 115 3.17 13.51 -13.53
CA ASP A 115 3.35 13.88 -14.92
C ASP A 115 3.61 12.64 -15.80
N PRO A 116 3.36 12.72 -17.13
CA PRO A 116 3.55 11.57 -18.03
C PRO A 116 4.95 10.97 -17.99
N GLY A 117 5.99 11.80 -17.81
CA GLY A 117 7.36 11.33 -17.75
C GLY A 117 7.68 10.54 -16.48
N LEU A 118 7.18 11.00 -15.31
CA LEU A 118 7.29 10.29 -14.05
C LEU A 118 6.51 8.98 -14.08
N ILE A 119 5.30 8.98 -14.66
CA ILE A 119 4.46 7.78 -14.84
C ILE A 119 5.17 6.76 -15.73
N LYS A 120 5.78 7.20 -16.83
CA LYS A 120 6.55 6.31 -17.72
C LYS A 120 7.72 5.66 -16.99
N ASP A 121 8.50 6.44 -16.25
CA ASP A 121 9.60 5.93 -15.45
C ASP A 121 9.10 4.93 -14.37
N PHE A 122 7.98 5.21 -13.72
CA PHE A 122 7.39 4.31 -12.74
C PHE A 122 6.90 2.99 -13.37
N ASN A 123 6.22 3.04 -14.51
CA ASN A 123 5.77 1.84 -15.23
C ASN A 123 6.95 0.98 -15.72
N GLU A 124 8.07 1.60 -16.15
CA GLU A 124 9.31 0.89 -16.45
C GLU A 124 9.88 0.20 -15.22
N TYR A 125 9.79 0.86 -14.04
CA TYR A 125 10.34 0.36 -12.79
C TYR A 125 9.51 -0.75 -12.12
N MET A 126 8.20 -0.81 -12.36
CA MET A 126 7.29 -1.71 -11.65
C MET A 126 7.69 -3.19 -11.67
N PRO A 127 8.17 -3.78 -12.78
CA PRO A 127 8.57 -5.19 -12.81
C PRO A 127 9.71 -5.51 -11.84
N ASP A 128 10.68 -4.60 -11.70
CA ASP A 128 11.83 -4.78 -10.81
C ASP A 128 11.47 -4.49 -9.33
N LEU A 129 10.55 -3.54 -9.10
CA LEU A 129 10.12 -3.15 -7.77
C LEU A 129 9.33 -4.26 -7.06
N PHE A 130 8.60 -5.07 -7.80
CA PHE A 130 7.65 -6.04 -7.24
C PHE A 130 8.33 -7.40 -6.99
N ASP A 131 8.98 -7.56 -5.82
CA ASP A 131 9.55 -8.85 -5.39
C ASP A 131 8.45 -9.85 -4.98
N LEU A 132 8.05 -10.70 -5.90
CA LEU A 132 7.00 -11.71 -5.70
C LEU A 132 7.30 -12.69 -4.56
N LYS A 133 8.59 -13.04 -4.33
CA LYS A 133 8.96 -13.99 -3.25
C LYS A 133 8.69 -13.40 -1.87
N SER A 134 9.05 -12.14 -1.67
CA SER A 134 8.77 -11.42 -0.42
C SER A 134 7.29 -11.05 -0.31
N TRP A 135 6.65 -10.71 -1.43
CA TRP A 135 5.23 -10.40 -1.47
C TRP A 135 4.38 -11.59 -1.02
N LYS A 136 4.63 -12.79 -1.56
CA LYS A 136 3.91 -14.03 -1.15
C LYS A 136 3.96 -14.25 0.36
N LYS A 137 5.08 -13.95 1.02
CA LYS A 137 5.27 -14.16 2.47
C LYS A 137 4.69 -13.03 3.33
N SER A 138 4.71 -11.81 2.84
CA SER A 138 4.29 -10.61 3.56
C SER A 138 3.85 -9.53 2.57
N PRO A 139 2.64 -9.63 2.02
CA PRO A 139 2.10 -8.62 1.10
C PRO A 139 1.94 -7.27 1.80
N GLN A 140 1.75 -6.20 1.04
CA GLN A 140 1.42 -4.87 1.63
C GLN A 140 -0.09 -4.69 1.78
N LEU A 141 -0.84 -5.36 0.92
CA LEU A 141 -2.30 -5.37 0.91
C LEU A 141 -2.79 -6.81 1.02
N ARG A 142 -3.98 -6.98 1.52
CA ARG A 142 -4.72 -8.24 1.53
C ARG A 142 -6.09 -8.05 0.88
N THR A 143 -6.75 -9.11 0.47
CA THR A 143 -8.10 -9.03 -0.05
C THR A 143 -9.09 -9.40 1.03
N VAL A 144 -10.14 -8.58 1.19
CA VAL A 144 -11.32 -8.92 1.97
C VAL A 144 -12.53 -9.00 1.06
N PRO A 145 -13.46 -9.92 1.33
CA PRO A 145 -14.66 -10.03 0.52
C PRO A 145 -15.57 -8.81 0.68
N VAL A 146 -16.33 -8.52 -0.36
CA VAL A 146 -17.39 -7.49 -0.30
C VAL A 146 -18.47 -7.93 0.69
N GLY A 147 -19.00 -6.97 1.46
CA GLY A 147 -19.80 -7.25 2.66
C GLY A 147 -21.05 -8.12 2.47
N ARG A 148 -21.62 -8.16 1.26
CA ARG A 148 -22.79 -8.99 0.96
C ARG A 148 -22.44 -10.45 0.59
N SER A 149 -21.19 -10.74 0.31
CA SER A 149 -20.71 -12.11 -0.01
C SER A 149 -20.36 -12.92 1.25
N ILE A 150 -20.42 -12.32 2.43
CA ILE A 150 -20.19 -12.98 3.70
C ILE A 150 -21.56 -13.31 4.30
N ASP A 151 -21.89 -14.57 4.36
CA ASP A 151 -23.05 -15.07 5.09
C ASP A 151 -22.69 -15.43 6.56
N VAL A 152 -23.71 -15.80 7.34
CA VAL A 152 -23.54 -16.16 8.75
C VAL A 152 -22.73 -17.44 8.94
N GLU A 153 -22.80 -18.35 7.96
CA GLU A 153 -22.13 -19.65 8.02
C GLU A 153 -20.61 -19.53 7.79
N LEU A 154 -20.20 -18.49 7.07
CA LEU A 154 -18.78 -18.26 6.73
C LEU A 154 -17.90 -17.93 7.94
N LYS A 155 -18.48 -17.57 9.08
CA LYS A 155 -17.79 -17.25 10.35
C LYS A 155 -16.59 -16.30 10.19
N ALA A 156 -16.77 -15.23 9.39
CA ALA A 156 -15.71 -14.25 9.15
C ALA A 156 -15.26 -13.56 10.43
N LEU A 157 -13.95 -13.48 10.64
CA LEU A 157 -13.37 -12.78 11.78
C LEU A 157 -13.55 -11.26 11.64
N PRO A 158 -13.55 -10.48 12.74
CA PRO A 158 -13.76 -9.03 12.66
C PRO A 158 -12.86 -8.28 11.70
N TYR A 159 -11.61 -8.73 11.53
CA TYR A 159 -10.65 -8.13 10.60
C TYR A 159 -10.78 -8.67 9.15
N GLU A 160 -11.67 -9.60 8.89
CA GLU A 160 -12.02 -10.14 7.56
C GLU A 160 -13.32 -9.53 7.02
N ASP A 161 -14.10 -8.87 7.87
CA ASP A 161 -15.34 -8.19 7.53
C ASP A 161 -15.08 -6.69 7.34
N VAL A 162 -15.30 -6.20 6.12
CA VAL A 162 -15.04 -4.80 5.77
C VAL A 162 -15.83 -3.81 6.61
N ARG A 163 -17.06 -4.13 7.02
CA ARG A 163 -17.90 -3.25 7.87
C ARG A 163 -17.29 -3.13 9.25
N LYS A 164 -16.89 -4.24 9.88
CA LYS A 164 -16.22 -4.25 11.18
C LYS A 164 -14.85 -3.56 11.12
N LEU A 165 -14.13 -3.65 9.99
CA LEU A 165 -12.91 -2.90 9.77
C LEU A 165 -13.16 -1.39 9.79
N VAL A 166 -14.18 -0.91 9.08
CA VAL A 166 -14.58 0.51 9.07
C VAL A 166 -15.08 0.93 10.44
N ASP A 167 -15.91 0.12 11.10
CA ASP A 167 -16.46 0.39 12.44
C ASP A 167 -15.38 0.57 13.51
N SER A 168 -14.25 -0.09 13.36
CA SER A 168 -13.12 0.02 14.29
C SER A 168 -12.32 1.32 14.16
N GLN A 169 -12.60 2.16 13.15
CA GLN A 169 -11.85 3.38 12.87
C GLN A 169 -12.50 4.61 13.52
N SER A 170 -11.68 5.65 13.77
CA SER A 170 -12.14 6.91 14.41
C SER A 170 -12.06 8.14 13.51
N LYS A 171 -11.29 8.08 12.43
CA LYS A 171 -11.13 9.14 11.43
C LYS A 171 -11.13 8.51 10.04
N PHE A 172 -11.75 9.19 9.11
CA PHE A 172 -11.99 8.70 7.76
C PHE A 172 -11.66 9.79 6.73
N LEU A 173 -11.02 9.39 5.65
CA LEU A 173 -10.73 10.28 4.52
C LEU A 173 -10.89 9.52 3.22
N GLU A 174 -11.52 10.18 2.26
CA GLU A 174 -11.58 9.76 0.87
C GLU A 174 -10.44 10.42 0.10
N ALA A 175 -9.61 9.60 -0.56
CA ALA A 175 -8.52 10.06 -1.41
C ALA A 175 -8.67 9.56 -2.85
N PRO A 176 -8.09 10.27 -3.83
CA PRO A 176 -8.02 9.79 -5.21
C PRO A 176 -7.14 8.54 -5.31
N CYS A 177 -7.54 7.61 -6.18
CA CYS A 177 -6.78 6.43 -6.48
C CYS A 177 -5.62 6.76 -7.43
N ILE A 178 -4.38 6.67 -6.98
CA ILE A 178 -3.21 6.97 -7.81
C ILE A 178 -3.13 6.10 -9.06
N CYS A 179 -3.44 4.81 -8.98
CA CYS A 179 -3.37 3.90 -10.12
C CYS A 179 -4.38 4.27 -11.23
N ARG A 180 -5.59 4.75 -10.87
CA ARG A 180 -6.56 5.24 -11.88
C ARG A 180 -6.17 6.61 -12.43
N ARG A 181 -5.68 7.51 -11.58
CA ARG A 181 -5.20 8.83 -12.00
C ARG A 181 -4.02 8.70 -12.96
N GLU A 182 -3.04 7.86 -12.64
CA GLU A 182 -1.92 7.50 -13.52
C GLU A 182 -2.41 7.09 -14.91
N ARG A 183 -3.35 6.14 -14.97
CA ARG A 183 -3.89 5.65 -16.23
C ARG A 183 -4.67 6.71 -17.00
N ARG A 184 -5.44 7.58 -16.32
CA ARG A 184 -6.13 8.69 -16.97
C ARG A 184 -5.18 9.71 -17.59
N ILE A 185 -4.12 10.08 -16.87
CA ILE A 185 -3.09 10.98 -17.39
C ILE A 185 -2.45 10.41 -18.66
N MET A 186 -2.29 9.10 -18.73
CA MET A 186 -1.75 8.40 -19.90
C MET A 186 -2.78 8.12 -21.01
N GLY A 187 -4.04 8.52 -20.84
CA GLY A 187 -5.10 8.24 -21.81
C GLY A 187 -5.61 6.80 -21.83
N GLU A 188 -5.26 5.98 -20.83
CA GLU A 188 -5.56 4.54 -20.74
C GLU A 188 -6.51 4.20 -19.58
N GLY A 189 -7.20 5.19 -19.03
CA GLY A 189 -8.06 5.04 -17.85
C GLY A 189 -9.34 4.24 -18.13
N CYS A 190 -9.96 3.71 -17.08
CA CYS A 190 -11.30 3.16 -17.11
C CYS A 190 -12.31 4.15 -16.56
N ASP A 191 -13.61 3.88 -16.76
CA ASP A 191 -14.73 4.76 -16.34
C ASP A 191 -15.01 4.71 -14.82
N LYS A 192 -14.32 3.83 -14.08
CA LYS A 192 -14.51 3.72 -12.63
C LYS A 192 -14.03 4.97 -11.90
N PRO A 193 -14.74 5.40 -10.82
CA PRO A 193 -14.43 6.67 -10.14
C PRO A 193 -13.03 6.65 -9.48
N GLU A 194 -12.35 7.80 -9.46
CA GLU A 194 -11.05 7.98 -8.81
C GLU A 194 -11.15 8.00 -7.27
N GLY A 195 -12.18 8.65 -6.73
CA GLY A 195 -12.37 8.84 -5.29
C GLY A 195 -12.79 7.57 -4.57
N ASN A 196 -11.91 6.58 -4.46
CA ASN A 196 -12.20 5.29 -3.85
C ASN A 196 -11.01 4.73 -3.06
N CYS A 197 -10.12 5.58 -2.56
CA CYS A 197 -9.10 5.20 -1.60
C CYS A 197 -9.52 5.70 -0.22
N LEU A 198 -9.74 4.78 0.72
CA LEU A 198 -10.09 5.13 2.10
C LEU A 198 -8.83 5.12 2.96
N VAL A 199 -8.61 6.22 3.68
CA VAL A 199 -7.50 6.37 4.64
C VAL A 199 -8.05 6.57 6.04
N PHE A 200 -7.39 5.99 7.06
CA PHE A 200 -7.88 5.96 8.43
C PHE A 200 -6.88 6.51 9.45
N GLY A 201 -7.44 6.92 10.59
CA GLY A 201 -6.66 7.30 11.75
C GLY A 201 -5.69 8.46 11.51
N ARG A 202 -4.42 8.30 11.90
CA ARG A 202 -3.41 9.36 11.75
C ARG A 202 -3.00 9.65 10.30
N GLY A 203 -3.30 8.74 9.38
CA GLY A 203 -3.12 8.99 7.95
C GLY A 203 -3.98 10.16 7.47
N VAL A 204 -5.20 10.30 8.01
CA VAL A 204 -6.13 11.40 7.68
C VAL A 204 -5.47 12.76 7.88
N ASP A 205 -4.83 12.99 9.04
CA ASP A 205 -4.18 14.28 9.33
C ASP A 205 -3.07 14.63 8.32
N TYR A 206 -2.31 13.62 7.87
CA TYR A 206 -1.27 13.81 6.86
C TYR A 206 -1.87 14.11 5.48
N TYR A 207 -2.86 13.35 5.05
CA TYR A 207 -3.52 13.54 3.75
C TYR A 207 -4.23 14.90 3.67
N MET A 208 -4.97 15.29 4.71
CA MET A 208 -5.64 16.59 4.78
C MET A 208 -4.64 17.74 4.68
N ARG A 209 -3.53 17.66 5.43
CA ARG A 209 -2.49 18.68 5.39
C ARG A 209 -1.87 18.85 4.00
N ASN A 210 -1.74 17.76 3.26
CA ASN A 210 -1.13 17.75 1.93
C ASN A 210 -2.15 17.92 0.79
N GLY A 211 -3.42 18.21 1.09
CA GLY A 211 -4.46 18.41 0.08
C GLY A 211 -4.75 17.17 -0.78
N MET A 212 -4.54 15.97 -0.22
CA MET A 212 -4.65 14.71 -0.97
C MET A 212 -6.00 14.01 -0.79
N GLY A 213 -7.03 14.71 -0.37
CA GLY A 213 -8.36 14.12 -0.18
C GLY A 213 -9.25 14.99 0.68
N ARG A 214 -10.43 14.48 1.04
CA ARG A 214 -11.38 15.12 1.94
C ARG A 214 -11.71 14.23 3.14
N GLU A 215 -11.83 14.82 4.31
CA GLU A 215 -12.34 14.14 5.49
C GLU A 215 -13.82 13.80 5.28
N ILE A 216 -14.22 12.60 5.69
CA ILE A 216 -15.58 12.08 5.52
C ILE A 216 -16.08 11.49 6.82
N SER A 217 -17.39 11.34 6.93
CA SER A 217 -18.04 10.63 8.01
C SER A 217 -17.87 9.11 7.87
N LYS A 218 -18.10 8.38 8.95
CA LYS A 218 -18.18 6.91 8.93
C LYS A 218 -19.27 6.41 7.98
N GLN A 219 -20.41 7.11 7.94
CA GLN A 219 -21.53 6.75 7.07
C GLN A 219 -21.12 6.87 5.59
N GLU A 220 -20.46 7.97 5.19
CA GLU A 220 -19.93 8.14 3.83
C GLU A 220 -18.90 7.06 3.49
N ALA A 221 -18.03 6.67 4.45
CA ALA A 221 -17.07 5.59 4.22
C ALA A 221 -17.76 4.24 3.95
N LEU A 222 -18.84 3.92 4.66
CA LEU A 222 -19.65 2.72 4.41
C LEU A 222 -20.39 2.78 3.07
N GLU A 223 -20.84 3.96 2.66
CA GLU A 223 -21.46 4.16 1.33
C GLU A 223 -20.46 4.00 0.20
N LEU A 224 -19.21 4.49 0.38
CA LEU A 224 -18.13 4.26 -0.58
C LEU A 224 -17.80 2.76 -0.74
N ILE A 225 -17.83 1.99 0.35
CA ILE A 225 -17.66 0.52 0.28
C ILE A 225 -18.82 -0.13 -0.49
N LYS A 226 -20.06 0.27 -0.25
CA LYS A 226 -21.21 -0.23 -1.02
C LYS A 226 -21.12 0.15 -2.51
N LYS A 227 -20.67 1.39 -2.79
CA LYS A 227 -20.44 1.84 -4.17
C LYS A 227 -19.32 1.04 -4.83
N ALA A 228 -18.24 0.77 -4.11
CA ALA A 228 -17.14 -0.07 -4.61
C ALA A 228 -17.60 -1.48 -4.99
N ASP A 229 -18.48 -2.10 -4.20
CA ASP A 229 -19.11 -3.37 -4.56
C ASP A 229 -19.93 -3.23 -5.86
N LYS A 230 -20.82 -2.23 -5.97
CA LYS A 230 -21.61 -2.00 -7.19
C LYS A 230 -20.73 -1.83 -8.43
N GLU A 231 -19.64 -1.09 -8.32
CA GLU A 231 -18.66 -0.82 -9.37
C GLU A 231 -17.73 -2.01 -9.67
N GLY A 232 -17.85 -3.13 -8.97
CA GLY A 232 -17.00 -4.31 -9.15
C GLY A 232 -15.57 -4.07 -8.72
N LEU A 233 -15.34 -3.35 -7.64
CA LEU A 233 -14.01 -3.06 -7.12
C LEU A 233 -13.61 -4.00 -6.00
N VAL A 234 -12.42 -4.59 -6.11
CA VAL A 234 -11.82 -5.44 -5.09
C VAL A 234 -11.40 -4.59 -3.89
N LEU A 235 -11.78 -5.00 -2.70
CA LEU A 235 -11.42 -4.32 -1.45
C LEU A 235 -10.07 -4.84 -0.94
N GLN A 236 -9.09 -3.95 -0.90
CA GLN A 236 -7.72 -4.29 -0.48
C GLN A 236 -7.27 -3.40 0.71
N PRO A 237 -7.59 -3.80 1.96
CA PRO A 237 -7.00 -3.16 3.14
C PRO A 237 -5.50 -3.43 3.26
N SER A 238 -4.80 -2.54 3.98
CA SER A 238 -3.42 -2.77 4.39
C SER A 238 -3.28 -4.11 5.14
N PHE A 239 -2.13 -4.78 4.95
CA PHE A 239 -1.85 -6.10 5.50
C PHE A 239 -1.63 -6.07 7.02
N SER A 240 -2.70 -5.84 7.75
CA SER A 240 -2.73 -5.91 9.22
C SER A 240 -4.18 -6.03 9.72
N LYS A 241 -4.36 -6.47 10.99
CA LYS A 241 -5.69 -6.48 11.64
C LYS A 241 -6.16 -5.05 11.92
N LYS A 242 -5.26 -4.17 12.41
CA LYS A 242 -5.50 -2.72 12.54
C LYS A 242 -5.02 -2.02 11.29
N ILE A 243 -5.95 -1.73 10.40
CA ILE A 243 -5.67 -1.20 9.07
C ILE A 243 -5.36 0.31 9.08
N ALA A 244 -4.62 0.78 8.06
CA ALA A 244 -4.36 2.19 7.81
C ALA A 244 -5.16 2.73 6.61
N ASN A 245 -5.52 1.87 5.68
CA ASN A 245 -6.26 2.21 4.46
C ASN A 245 -7.04 1.02 3.91
N ILE A 246 -8.00 1.29 3.03
CA ILE A 246 -8.61 0.33 2.12
C ILE A 246 -8.53 0.91 0.70
N CYS A 247 -7.84 0.20 -0.19
CA CYS A 247 -7.88 0.49 -1.63
C CYS A 247 -9.07 -0.24 -2.26
N CYS A 248 -9.84 0.43 -3.13
CA CYS A 248 -10.90 -0.18 -3.94
C CYS A 248 -10.40 -0.31 -5.38
N CYS A 249 -10.02 -1.51 -5.77
CA CYS A 249 -9.16 -1.77 -6.92
C CYS A 249 -9.89 -2.42 -8.10
N CYS A 250 -9.54 -2.01 -9.32
CA CYS A 250 -9.96 -2.68 -10.56
C CYS A 250 -8.77 -3.42 -11.19
N GLY A 251 -9.05 -4.54 -11.87
CA GLY A 251 -8.03 -5.36 -12.52
C GLY A 251 -7.31 -4.66 -13.67
N CYS A 252 -7.94 -3.63 -14.26
CA CYS A 252 -7.40 -2.88 -15.41
C CYS A 252 -6.38 -1.81 -15.04
N CYS A 253 -6.56 -1.11 -13.90
CA CYS A 253 -5.70 0.01 -13.53
C CYS A 253 -4.74 -0.31 -12.37
N CYS A 254 -5.18 -1.09 -11.36
CA CYS A 254 -4.40 -1.34 -10.16
C CYS A 254 -3.09 -2.05 -10.46
N GLN A 255 -1.96 -1.40 -10.14
CA GLN A 255 -0.63 -1.97 -10.38
C GLN A 255 -0.41 -3.29 -9.62
N VAL A 256 -0.95 -3.40 -8.40
CA VAL A 256 -0.85 -4.64 -7.60
C VAL A 256 -1.62 -5.77 -8.27
N LEU A 257 -2.91 -5.58 -8.61
CA LEU A 257 -3.72 -6.64 -9.25
C LEU A 257 -3.16 -7.02 -10.62
N LYS A 258 -2.73 -6.03 -11.44
CA LYS A 258 -2.09 -6.30 -12.74
C LYS A 258 -0.82 -7.13 -12.62
N THR A 259 0.01 -6.85 -11.62
CA THR A 259 1.26 -7.61 -11.41
C THR A 259 0.96 -9.02 -10.93
N ILE A 260 0.03 -9.17 -9.98
CA ILE A 260 -0.38 -10.47 -9.45
C ILE A 260 -1.03 -11.32 -10.56
N LYS A 261 -1.88 -10.72 -11.40
CA LYS A 261 -2.58 -11.38 -12.52
C LYS A 261 -1.63 -12.00 -13.56
N ARG A 262 -0.40 -11.49 -13.68
CA ARG A 262 0.63 -12.07 -14.56
C ARG A 262 1.29 -13.33 -13.98
N HIS A 263 1.08 -13.61 -12.71
CA HIS A 263 1.61 -14.83 -12.09
C HIS A 263 0.78 -16.04 -12.55
N PRO A 264 1.39 -17.22 -12.80
CA PRO A 264 0.64 -18.42 -13.20
C PRO A 264 -0.45 -18.83 -12.20
N ARG A 265 -0.29 -18.49 -10.94
CA ARG A 265 -1.25 -18.78 -9.85
C ARG A 265 -1.46 -17.52 -8.99
N PRO A 266 -2.28 -16.55 -9.41
CA PRO A 266 -2.55 -15.32 -8.68
C PRO A 266 -3.12 -15.56 -7.28
N ALA A 267 -3.90 -16.61 -7.07
CA ALA A 267 -4.44 -17.01 -5.78
C ALA A 267 -3.36 -17.20 -4.71
N ASP A 268 -2.16 -17.67 -5.09
CA ASP A 268 -1.02 -17.87 -4.19
C ASP A 268 -0.33 -16.56 -3.78
N MET A 269 -0.58 -15.47 -4.52
CA MET A 269 0.03 -14.17 -4.31
C MET A 269 -0.80 -13.25 -3.41
N VAL A 270 -2.01 -13.66 -3.08
CA VAL A 270 -2.97 -12.82 -2.35
C VAL A 270 -3.24 -13.41 -0.97
N SER A 271 -3.12 -12.57 0.06
CA SER A 271 -3.61 -12.91 1.39
C SER A 271 -5.13 -12.71 1.44
N SER A 272 -5.86 -13.79 1.24
CA SER A 272 -7.31 -13.88 1.49
C SER A 272 -7.61 -15.22 2.14
N PRO A 273 -8.39 -15.25 3.24
CA PRO A 273 -8.82 -16.50 3.87
C PRO A 273 -9.93 -17.22 3.10
N PHE A 274 -10.43 -16.62 2.00
CA PHE A 274 -11.56 -17.14 1.25
C PHE A 274 -11.19 -17.42 -0.20
N ILE A 275 -11.96 -18.32 -0.81
CA ILE A 275 -11.97 -18.62 -2.24
C ILE A 275 -13.43 -18.83 -2.67
N ALA A 276 -13.73 -18.54 -3.93
CA ALA A 276 -15.05 -18.87 -4.46
C ALA A 276 -15.15 -20.36 -4.81
N GLU A 277 -16.32 -20.93 -4.59
CA GLU A 277 -16.76 -22.21 -5.11
C GLU A 277 -18.01 -22.05 -6.00
N PHE A 278 -18.29 -23.04 -6.82
CA PHE A 278 -19.30 -22.99 -7.84
C PHE A 278 -20.16 -24.26 -7.85
N LYS A 279 -21.50 -24.08 -7.87
CA LYS A 279 -22.50 -25.13 -8.09
C LYS A 279 -22.99 -25.08 -9.52
N GLU A 280 -22.51 -25.99 -10.35
CA GLU A 280 -22.78 -26.00 -11.77
C GLU A 280 -24.28 -26.20 -12.09
N GLU A 281 -24.96 -27.07 -11.35
CA GLU A 281 -26.37 -27.42 -11.53
C GLU A 281 -27.31 -26.23 -11.38
N SER A 282 -26.94 -25.24 -10.56
CA SER A 282 -27.73 -24.03 -10.33
C SER A 282 -27.41 -22.88 -11.29
N CYS A 283 -26.39 -23.03 -12.16
CA CYS A 283 -25.94 -21.96 -13.03
C CYS A 283 -26.90 -21.75 -14.22
N SER A 284 -27.30 -20.49 -14.43
CA SER A 284 -28.14 -20.09 -15.60
C SER A 284 -27.34 -19.64 -16.82
N GLY A 285 -25.99 -19.64 -16.79
CA GLY A 285 -25.16 -19.22 -17.91
C GLY A 285 -25.20 -17.71 -18.21
N CYS A 286 -25.70 -16.87 -17.32
CA CYS A 286 -25.94 -15.44 -17.61
C CYS A 286 -24.67 -14.57 -17.80
N GLY A 287 -23.47 -15.07 -17.51
CA GLY A 287 -22.18 -14.39 -17.76
C GLY A 287 -21.83 -13.24 -16.80
N VAL A 288 -22.75 -12.77 -15.95
CA VAL A 288 -22.54 -11.60 -15.06
C VAL A 288 -21.31 -11.78 -14.17
N CYS A 289 -21.03 -12.97 -13.69
CA CYS A 289 -19.86 -13.27 -12.85
C CYS A 289 -18.53 -13.13 -13.59
N VAL A 290 -18.50 -13.39 -14.91
CA VAL A 290 -17.34 -13.22 -15.78
C VAL A 290 -17.01 -11.74 -15.92
N GLU A 291 -17.98 -10.89 -16.22
CA GLU A 291 -17.80 -9.44 -16.36
C GLU A 291 -17.35 -8.78 -15.04
N ARG A 292 -17.80 -9.32 -13.92
CA ARG A 292 -17.46 -8.82 -12.57
C ARG A 292 -16.06 -9.23 -12.09
N CYS A 293 -15.49 -10.31 -12.67
CA CYS A 293 -14.23 -10.85 -12.20
C CYS A 293 -13.05 -9.96 -12.56
N GLN A 294 -12.41 -9.38 -11.56
CA GLN A 294 -11.25 -8.52 -11.76
C GLN A 294 -9.95 -9.29 -12.01
N MET A 295 -9.99 -10.63 -11.88
CA MET A 295 -8.85 -11.53 -12.01
C MET A 295 -8.96 -12.51 -13.18
N ASP A 296 -10.01 -12.43 -14.01
CA ASP A 296 -10.32 -13.35 -15.09
C ASP A 296 -10.39 -14.82 -14.63
N ALA A 297 -10.82 -15.03 -13.38
CA ALA A 297 -10.97 -16.36 -12.78
C ALA A 297 -12.23 -17.09 -13.23
N LEU A 298 -13.11 -16.44 -13.99
CA LEU A 298 -14.37 -16.98 -14.47
C LEU A 298 -14.47 -16.77 -15.97
N ILE A 299 -14.84 -17.82 -16.69
CA ILE A 299 -15.15 -17.81 -18.12
C ILE A 299 -16.50 -18.49 -18.36
N LEU A 300 -17.08 -18.29 -19.53
CA LEU A 300 -18.22 -19.10 -19.98
C LEU A 300 -17.72 -20.20 -20.92
N GLU A 301 -18.11 -21.43 -20.64
CA GLU A 301 -17.97 -22.58 -21.54
C GLU A 301 -19.37 -23.13 -21.87
N GLY A 302 -19.80 -22.93 -23.11
CA GLY A 302 -21.19 -23.18 -23.49
C GLY A 302 -22.16 -22.27 -22.73
N ASP A 303 -23.09 -22.88 -22.01
CA ASP A 303 -24.13 -22.21 -21.21
C ASP A 303 -23.84 -22.21 -19.69
N LYS A 304 -22.60 -22.48 -19.27
CA LYS A 304 -22.18 -22.56 -17.86
C LYS A 304 -20.94 -21.72 -17.61
N ALA A 305 -20.86 -21.18 -16.40
CA ALA A 305 -19.62 -20.56 -15.93
C ALA A 305 -18.64 -21.63 -15.46
N VAL A 306 -17.35 -21.40 -15.72
CA VAL A 306 -16.24 -22.24 -15.22
C VAL A 306 -15.31 -21.37 -14.36
N LEU A 307 -14.98 -21.85 -13.18
CA LEU A 307 -14.11 -21.15 -12.22
C LEU A 307 -12.71 -21.74 -12.22
N ASP A 308 -11.70 -20.92 -12.56
CA ASP A 308 -10.31 -21.24 -12.28
C ASP A 308 -9.93 -20.77 -10.85
N ALA A 309 -9.89 -21.71 -9.94
CA ALA A 309 -9.53 -21.47 -8.54
C ALA A 309 -8.10 -20.93 -8.38
N THR A 310 -7.19 -21.17 -9.34
CA THR A 310 -5.81 -20.65 -9.30
C THR A 310 -5.73 -19.15 -9.55
N GLN A 311 -6.74 -18.57 -10.20
CA GLN A 311 -6.88 -17.13 -10.44
C GLN A 311 -7.71 -16.44 -9.35
N CYS A 312 -8.52 -17.18 -8.60
CA CYS A 312 -9.48 -16.62 -7.65
C CYS A 312 -8.80 -16.04 -6.40
N ILE A 313 -9.07 -14.76 -6.11
CA ILE A 313 -8.53 -14.06 -4.94
C ILE A 313 -9.52 -13.90 -3.77
N GLY A 314 -10.70 -14.55 -3.84
CA GLY A 314 -11.68 -14.57 -2.75
C GLY A 314 -12.33 -13.22 -2.45
N CYS A 315 -12.47 -12.34 -3.45
CA CYS A 315 -13.02 -10.99 -3.26
C CYS A 315 -14.56 -10.95 -3.16
N GLY A 316 -15.27 -12.02 -3.53
CA GLY A 316 -16.71 -12.17 -3.42
C GLY A 316 -17.55 -11.34 -4.39
N LEU A 317 -16.95 -10.63 -5.36
CA LEU A 317 -17.67 -9.80 -6.32
C LEU A 317 -18.64 -10.60 -7.19
N CYS A 318 -18.27 -11.81 -7.60
CA CYS A 318 -19.12 -12.69 -8.39
C CYS A 318 -20.30 -13.24 -7.56
N VAL A 319 -20.09 -13.46 -6.26
CA VAL A 319 -21.12 -13.98 -5.35
C VAL A 319 -22.26 -12.99 -5.19
N THR A 320 -21.97 -11.69 -4.99
CA THR A 320 -23.00 -10.66 -4.74
C THR A 320 -23.90 -10.37 -5.93
N THR A 321 -23.61 -10.90 -7.11
CA THR A 321 -24.35 -10.65 -8.36
C THR A 321 -24.85 -11.89 -9.05
N CYS A 322 -24.57 -13.07 -8.51
CA CYS A 322 -25.11 -14.31 -9.06
C CYS A 322 -26.63 -14.39 -8.81
N PRO A 323 -27.48 -14.40 -9.86
CA PRO A 323 -28.93 -14.38 -9.69
C PRO A 323 -29.49 -15.73 -9.20
N THR A 324 -28.70 -16.78 -9.29
CA THR A 324 -29.08 -18.15 -8.92
C THR A 324 -28.30 -18.69 -7.72
N ASP A 325 -27.52 -17.84 -7.04
CA ASP A 325 -26.68 -18.21 -5.91
C ASP A 325 -25.74 -19.42 -6.17
N SER A 326 -25.37 -19.61 -7.45
CA SER A 326 -24.47 -20.69 -7.87
C SER A 326 -23.04 -20.48 -7.38
N LEU A 327 -22.64 -19.25 -7.05
CA LEU A 327 -21.32 -18.88 -6.56
C LEU A 327 -21.41 -18.50 -5.08
N TYR A 328 -20.51 -19.04 -4.27
CA TYR A 328 -20.40 -18.75 -2.85
C TYR A 328 -18.95 -18.76 -2.42
N LEU A 329 -18.66 -18.19 -1.24
CA LEU A 329 -17.31 -18.20 -0.68
C LEU A 329 -17.17 -19.35 0.32
N VAL A 330 -15.99 -19.98 0.31
CA VAL A 330 -15.58 -20.92 1.34
C VAL A 330 -14.27 -20.47 1.98
N ARG A 331 -14.06 -20.88 3.22
CA ARG A 331 -12.80 -20.59 3.92
C ARG A 331 -11.72 -21.58 3.46
N LYS A 332 -10.56 -21.06 3.09
CA LYS A 332 -9.38 -21.87 2.78
C LYS A 332 -8.91 -22.63 4.02
N PRO A 333 -8.27 -23.80 3.85
CA PRO A 333 -7.57 -24.48 4.93
C PRO A 333 -6.61 -23.54 5.67
N GLU A 334 -6.49 -23.70 6.98
CA GLU A 334 -5.64 -22.81 7.81
C GLU A 334 -4.18 -22.81 7.35
N ALA A 335 -3.67 -23.97 6.90
CA ALA A 335 -2.31 -24.11 6.37
C ALA A 335 -2.02 -23.26 5.12
N GLU A 336 -3.05 -22.84 4.39
CA GLU A 336 -2.95 -21.99 3.19
C GLU A 336 -3.10 -20.49 3.52
N GLN A 337 -3.44 -20.15 4.75
CA GLN A 337 -3.64 -18.78 5.17
C GLN A 337 -2.35 -18.15 5.69
N ILE A 338 -2.09 -16.91 5.27
CA ILE A 338 -0.95 -16.13 5.78
C ILE A 338 -1.40 -15.46 7.08
N GLU A 339 -0.63 -15.63 8.16
CA GLU A 339 -0.88 -14.95 9.43
C GLU A 339 -0.86 -13.43 9.25
N ILE A 340 -1.98 -12.78 9.60
CA ILE A 340 -2.15 -11.33 9.49
C ILE A 340 -1.60 -10.67 10.76
N PRO A 341 -0.60 -9.77 10.63
CA PRO A 341 -0.04 -9.08 11.79
C PRO A 341 -1.05 -8.14 12.45
N ASP A 342 -0.96 -7.96 13.78
CA ASP A 342 -1.93 -7.18 14.54
C ASP A 342 -1.99 -5.70 14.14
N ASN A 343 -0.85 -5.14 13.68
CA ASN A 343 -0.74 -3.73 13.30
C ASN A 343 0.37 -3.50 12.26
N MET A 344 0.41 -2.29 11.69
CA MET A 344 1.37 -1.91 10.66
C MET A 344 2.84 -2.04 11.08
N VAL A 345 3.17 -1.87 12.37
CA VAL A 345 4.55 -2.02 12.84
C VAL A 345 4.99 -3.47 12.72
N LYS A 346 4.15 -4.42 13.20
CA LYS A 346 4.39 -5.85 13.03
C LYS A 346 4.44 -6.26 11.55
N ALA A 347 3.58 -5.69 10.70
CA ALA A 347 3.60 -5.91 9.26
C ALA A 347 4.93 -5.48 8.62
N TYR A 348 5.46 -4.32 8.98
CA TYR A 348 6.77 -3.86 8.50
C TYR A 348 7.92 -4.75 8.99
N ILE A 349 7.86 -5.22 10.23
CA ILE A 349 8.85 -6.17 10.77
C ILE A 349 8.81 -7.49 9.98
N GLN A 350 7.63 -8.08 9.81
CA GLN A 350 7.43 -9.32 9.06
C GLN A 350 7.95 -9.17 7.62
N ARG A 351 7.65 -8.03 6.96
CA ARG A 351 8.11 -7.76 5.61
C ARG A 351 9.63 -7.55 5.53
N ALA A 352 10.24 -6.87 6.49
CA ALA A 352 11.69 -6.75 6.56
C ALA A 352 12.39 -8.11 6.69
N LEU A 353 11.80 -9.02 7.47
CA LEU A 353 12.31 -10.38 7.67
C LEU A 353 12.09 -11.26 6.44
N SER A 354 10.99 -11.11 5.70
CA SER A 354 10.71 -11.89 4.48
C SER A 354 11.72 -11.61 3.35
N ARG A 355 12.32 -10.42 3.32
CA ARG A 355 13.39 -10.03 2.39
C ARG A 355 14.80 -10.49 2.80
N GLY A 356 14.90 -11.41 3.76
CA GLY A 356 16.16 -12.00 4.25
C GLY A 356 16.28 -11.85 5.78
N TRP A 357 16.05 -12.95 6.48
CA TRP A 357 15.89 -12.97 7.94
C TRP A 357 17.05 -12.32 8.70
N PHE A 358 18.29 -12.72 8.44
CA PHE A 358 19.47 -12.15 9.10
C PHE A 358 19.69 -10.67 8.76
N LYS A 359 19.63 -10.33 7.45
CA LYS A 359 19.79 -8.94 6.98
C LYS A 359 18.67 -8.05 7.52
N GLY A 360 17.41 -8.52 7.50
CA GLY A 360 16.25 -7.81 8.01
C GLY A 360 16.36 -7.52 9.51
N ARG A 361 16.69 -8.53 10.32
CA ARG A 361 16.87 -8.39 11.77
C ARG A 361 17.98 -7.39 12.13
N PHE A 362 19.12 -7.48 11.45
CA PHE A 362 20.23 -6.55 11.65
C PHE A 362 19.84 -5.11 11.29
N ARG A 363 19.13 -4.90 10.19
CA ARG A 363 18.64 -3.58 9.77
C ARG A 363 17.68 -2.97 10.79
N LEU A 364 16.71 -3.74 11.27
CA LEU A 364 15.76 -3.31 12.30
C LEU A 364 16.46 -2.94 13.61
N LEU A 365 17.38 -3.77 14.07
CA LEU A 365 18.18 -3.51 15.28
C LEU A 365 18.99 -2.20 15.14
N ARG A 366 19.66 -2.02 14.01
CA ARG A 366 20.43 -0.80 13.74
C ARG A 366 19.55 0.47 13.75
N MET A 367 18.33 0.41 13.21
CA MET A 367 17.38 1.54 13.27
C MET A 367 17.00 1.89 14.71
N VAL A 368 16.70 0.88 15.53
CA VAL A 368 16.34 1.08 16.94
C VAL A 368 17.51 1.68 17.73
N ILE A 369 18.71 1.15 17.56
CA ILE A 369 19.94 1.65 18.23
C ILE A 369 20.19 3.10 17.81
N SER A 370 20.17 3.40 16.51
CA SER A 370 20.40 4.76 16.00
C SER A 370 19.39 5.77 16.56
N SER A 371 18.11 5.37 16.65
CA SER A 371 17.06 6.23 17.21
C SER A 371 17.23 6.44 18.71
N LYS A 372 17.54 5.39 19.48
CA LYS A 372 17.77 5.51 20.92
C LYS A 372 19.00 6.39 21.24
N LEU A 373 20.09 6.18 20.52
CA LEU A 373 21.32 6.97 20.68
C LEU A 373 21.08 8.45 20.36
N GLY A 374 20.41 8.75 19.25
CA GLY A 374 20.08 10.13 18.87
C GLY A 374 19.26 10.85 19.94
N ARG A 375 18.23 10.20 20.49
CA ARG A 375 17.41 10.77 21.58
C ARG A 375 18.23 10.99 22.86
N PHE A 376 19.07 10.05 23.24
CA PHE A 376 19.94 10.14 24.40
C PHE A 376 20.90 11.34 24.30
N LEU A 377 21.55 11.52 23.14
CA LEU A 377 22.48 12.64 22.91
C LEU A 377 21.78 14.02 22.94
N VAL A 378 20.54 14.08 22.45
CA VAL A 378 19.73 15.32 22.53
C VAL A 378 19.34 15.64 23.98
N CYS A 379 18.97 14.63 24.77
CA CYS A 379 18.66 14.84 26.19
C CYS A 379 19.88 15.35 26.98
N ARG A 380 21.08 14.84 26.71
CA ARG A 380 22.32 15.32 27.36
C ARG A 380 22.64 16.77 27.01
N LYS A 381 22.46 17.22 25.76
CA LYS A 381 22.69 18.62 25.37
C LYS A 381 21.72 19.62 25.98
N LYS A 382 20.60 19.19 26.57
CA LYS A 382 19.67 20.07 27.32
C LYS A 382 20.02 20.17 28.80
N ALA A 383 20.88 19.30 29.30
CA ALA A 383 21.30 19.27 30.71
C ALA A 383 22.59 20.05 30.97
N HIS A 384 23.19 20.62 29.96
CA HIS A 384 24.31 21.57 29.98
C HIS A 384 23.89 22.86 29.27
#